data_62554454af0783a93ee84b18b2524d52
#
_entry.id   62554454af0783a93ee84b18b2524d52
#
_cell.length_a   1.000
_cell.length_b   1.000
_cell.length_c   1.000
_cell.angle_alpha   90.00
_cell.angle_beta   90.00
_cell.angle_gamma   90.00
#
_symmetry.space_group_name_H-M   'P 1'
#
loop_
_entity.id
_entity.type
_entity.pdbx_description
1 polymer ?
#
loop_
_entity_poly.entity_id
_entity_poly.type
_entity_poly.pdbx_seq_one_letter_code
_entity_poly.pdbx_strand_id
1 'polypeptide(L)'
;MAAPHESIVLDYARDTVDSPDACLDTQAAARRYLADLRNPMWNFRTGMAETIIEIIESLFCHQQGEDLLGRPLRGKPLILEPFQLFVIYNVCGFFYPGTDLRRFQEVLAMLARKNGKTPFATSFCWAVGLWYARSFSKIKTVSGSMKQNMEGFGFLRYNLRRLGLTMDIDPAHGLRMLDSSLGHSFEGPIWDGQISFEALAYKPDVFDAFNANVVLLDELELYKNAIPYGRLKDATKAYGNKLIMAVTTAGDDGTGFCAQRVSYCSKIARGEITGADADRIFAFIARADPDPDTDEVNYLDPANWRKANPNWGVTIRPSDMEASALQAQNDPQMRKEFLTRSLNVFVSSFRAWFTLDEFIHSDSHYDFSQSQLARLVKSWYGGADLSKLHDLTAACIVGEIPAKAAATEGWTPKEDVLVIVPHCWFPVVAAAEKADKDSIPLFGWRDDGWLDMPNEPSMDPTEPVKQFQLWKKSGFAIKKVGHDRKFARPYYAAMKKAHFTVVDQPQLSIAKSEGLRYIEHKAKIGCLYYCHAEPFEYCVQNVRGIEKADDMVMYEKLYRKIEISFYSGDIFLV
;
A
#
# COMPACT_ATOMS: atom_id res chain seq x y z
N MET A 1 -32.80 31.49 7.08
CA MET A 1 -33.16 30.76 5.83
C MET A 1 -32.55 29.37 5.96
N ALA A 2 -33.27 28.34 5.55
CA ALA A 2 -32.69 26.98 5.50
C ALA A 2 -31.52 26.98 4.50
N ALA A 3 -30.47 26.23 4.81
CA ALA A 3 -29.31 26.08 3.93
C ALA A 3 -29.73 25.29 2.69
N PRO A 4 -29.44 25.78 1.47
CA PRO A 4 -29.95 25.18 0.22
C PRO A 4 -29.60 23.70 0.03
N HIS A 5 -28.41 23.27 0.48
CA HIS A 5 -27.91 21.91 0.26
C HIS A 5 -28.03 21.00 1.48
N GLU A 6 -28.47 21.52 2.64
CA GLU A 6 -28.53 20.74 3.89
C GLU A 6 -29.45 19.52 3.78
N SER A 7 -30.63 19.67 3.12
CA SER A 7 -31.53 18.53 2.91
C SER A 7 -30.93 17.47 2.01
N ILE A 8 -30.23 17.86 0.92
CA ILE A 8 -29.58 16.94 -0.01
C ILE A 8 -28.51 16.10 0.73
N VAL A 9 -27.70 16.78 1.55
CA VAL A 9 -26.64 16.11 2.32
C VAL A 9 -27.22 15.17 3.38
N LEU A 10 -28.29 15.61 4.06
CA LEU A 10 -28.96 14.79 5.09
C LEU A 10 -29.62 13.55 4.48
N ASP A 11 -30.28 13.71 3.33
CA ASP A 11 -30.91 12.60 2.62
C ASP A 11 -29.82 11.63 2.08
N TYR A 12 -28.76 12.16 1.47
CA TYR A 12 -27.60 11.34 1.07
C TYR A 12 -27.04 10.53 2.25
N ALA A 13 -26.85 11.14 3.41
CA ALA A 13 -26.32 10.45 4.57
C ALA A 13 -27.27 9.34 5.07
N ARG A 14 -28.59 9.59 5.10
CA ARG A 14 -29.59 8.61 5.50
C ARG A 14 -29.70 7.44 4.54
N ASP A 15 -29.71 7.74 3.25
CA ASP A 15 -29.80 6.73 2.20
C ASP A 15 -28.53 5.85 2.15
N THR A 16 -27.37 6.41 2.51
CA THR A 16 -26.08 5.73 2.47
C THR A 16 -25.88 4.74 3.62
N VAL A 17 -26.44 5.00 4.82
CA VAL A 17 -26.15 4.23 6.06
C VAL A 17 -26.31 2.71 5.88
N ASP A 18 -27.35 2.25 5.17
CA ASP A 18 -27.64 0.84 4.98
C ASP A 18 -27.78 0.48 3.48
N SER A 19 -27.25 1.32 2.61
CA SER A 19 -27.34 1.11 1.16
C SER A 19 -26.46 -0.06 0.71
N PRO A 20 -26.99 -1.00 -0.07
CA PRO A 20 -26.19 -2.07 -0.68
C PRO A 20 -25.21 -1.54 -1.75
N ASP A 21 -25.44 -0.33 -2.25
CA ASP A 21 -24.60 0.35 -3.23
C ASP A 21 -23.50 1.24 -2.61
N ALA A 22 -23.44 1.30 -1.28
CA ALA A 22 -22.39 1.98 -0.54
C ALA A 22 -21.50 0.99 0.20
N CYS A 23 -20.17 1.17 0.13
CA CYS A 23 -19.24 0.31 0.87
C CYS A 23 -19.30 0.57 2.38
N LEU A 24 -18.79 -0.37 3.15
CA LEU A 24 -18.78 -0.31 4.62
C LEU A 24 -18.14 0.97 5.17
N ASP A 25 -17.12 1.50 4.51
CA ASP A 25 -16.45 2.73 4.94
C ASP A 25 -17.28 3.98 4.66
N THR A 26 -17.94 4.05 3.49
CA THR A 26 -18.86 5.15 3.16
C THR A 26 -20.09 5.12 4.07
N GLN A 27 -20.66 3.95 4.36
CA GLN A 27 -21.72 3.78 5.35
C GLN A 27 -21.28 4.24 6.74
N ALA A 28 -20.06 3.91 7.17
CA ALA A 28 -19.52 4.32 8.44
C ALA A 28 -19.36 5.86 8.53
N ALA A 29 -18.88 6.50 7.46
CA ALA A 29 -18.81 7.96 7.38
C ALA A 29 -20.18 8.61 7.50
N ALA A 30 -21.22 8.04 6.87
CA ALA A 30 -22.60 8.51 6.96
C ALA A 30 -23.17 8.35 8.39
N ARG A 31 -22.95 7.19 9.03
CA ARG A 31 -23.34 6.96 10.44
C ARG A 31 -22.67 7.96 11.38
N ARG A 32 -21.35 8.20 11.18
CA ARG A 32 -20.60 9.18 11.96
C ARG A 32 -21.18 10.58 11.81
N TYR A 33 -21.47 11.04 10.59
CA TYR A 33 -22.10 12.33 10.32
C TYR A 33 -23.42 12.49 11.07
N LEU A 34 -24.34 11.53 10.96
CA LEU A 34 -25.64 11.56 11.62
C LEU A 34 -25.54 11.53 13.16
N ALA A 35 -24.53 10.83 13.70
CA ALA A 35 -24.24 10.83 15.13
C ALA A 35 -23.65 12.18 15.59
N ASP A 36 -22.74 12.75 14.82
CA ASP A 36 -22.06 14.01 15.12
C ASP A 36 -23.02 15.22 15.10
N LEU A 37 -24.05 15.20 14.26
CA LEU A 37 -25.12 16.22 14.28
C LEU A 37 -25.86 16.31 15.61
N ARG A 38 -25.87 15.21 16.40
CA ARG A 38 -26.52 15.11 17.71
C ARG A 38 -25.54 15.22 18.88
N ASN A 39 -24.25 15.26 18.58
CA ASN A 39 -23.21 15.26 19.59
C ASN A 39 -22.91 16.69 20.08
N PRO A 40 -23.16 17.02 21.36
CA PRO A 40 -22.93 18.37 21.90
C PRO A 40 -21.46 18.80 21.94
N MET A 41 -20.52 17.87 21.70
CA MET A 41 -19.10 18.21 21.57
C MET A 41 -18.81 19.05 20.31
N TRP A 42 -19.71 19.06 19.33
CA TRP A 42 -19.52 19.77 18.09
C TRP A 42 -20.62 20.82 17.87
N ASN A 43 -20.21 21.97 17.35
CA ASN A 43 -21.14 23.00 16.89
C ASN A 43 -21.28 22.93 15.38
N PHE A 44 -22.41 22.40 14.89
CA PHE A 44 -22.69 22.30 13.47
C PHE A 44 -23.23 23.63 12.92
N ARG A 45 -22.57 24.16 11.88
CA ARG A 45 -22.91 25.41 11.20
C ARG A 45 -22.73 25.24 9.68
N THR A 46 -23.74 25.52 8.91
CA THR A 46 -23.74 25.31 7.44
C THR A 46 -23.09 26.46 6.66
N GLY A 47 -22.94 27.65 7.26
CA GLY A 47 -22.55 28.86 6.53
C GLY A 47 -21.24 28.74 5.73
N MET A 48 -20.19 28.15 6.30
CA MET A 48 -18.94 27.94 5.59
C MET A 48 -19.12 26.92 4.46
N ALA A 49 -19.81 25.81 4.70
CA ALA A 49 -20.05 24.78 3.70
C ALA A 49 -20.81 25.33 2.50
N GLU A 50 -21.90 26.07 2.73
CA GLU A 50 -22.69 26.70 1.68
C GLU A 50 -21.89 27.71 0.86
N THR A 51 -21.09 28.57 1.51
CA THR A 51 -20.23 29.51 0.78
C THR A 51 -19.18 28.80 -0.07
N ILE A 52 -18.59 27.71 0.43
CA ILE A 52 -17.63 26.90 -0.35
C ILE A 52 -18.31 26.27 -1.56
N ILE A 53 -19.52 25.73 -1.42
CA ILE A 53 -20.30 25.15 -2.53
C ILE A 53 -20.62 26.25 -3.55
N GLU A 54 -21.12 27.42 -3.10
CA GLU A 54 -21.43 28.55 -3.98
C GLU A 54 -20.19 29.01 -4.76
N ILE A 55 -19.02 29.11 -4.13
CA ILE A 55 -17.76 29.44 -4.80
C ILE A 55 -17.44 28.40 -5.87
N ILE A 56 -17.57 27.11 -5.59
CA ILE A 56 -17.23 26.06 -6.55
C ILE A 56 -18.20 26.10 -7.74
N GLU A 57 -19.49 26.10 -7.52
CA GLU A 57 -20.49 26.00 -8.58
C GLU A 57 -20.62 27.27 -9.42
N SER A 58 -20.32 28.44 -8.83
CA SER A 58 -20.37 29.72 -9.56
C SER A 58 -19.06 30.03 -10.30
N LEU A 59 -17.90 29.65 -9.76
CA LEU A 59 -16.62 30.01 -10.34
C LEU A 59 -16.02 28.95 -11.27
N PHE A 60 -16.32 27.68 -11.08
CA PHE A 60 -15.68 26.61 -11.83
C PHE A 60 -16.56 26.01 -12.92
N CYS A 61 -15.92 25.72 -14.05
CA CYS A 61 -16.48 25.02 -15.20
C CYS A 61 -15.59 23.83 -15.56
N HIS A 62 -16.20 22.86 -16.20
CA HIS A 62 -15.45 21.75 -16.80
C HIS A 62 -14.46 22.27 -17.85
N GLN A 63 -13.20 21.92 -17.73
CA GLN A 63 -12.15 22.26 -18.69
C GLN A 63 -12.24 21.40 -19.95
N GLN A 64 -12.68 20.17 -19.82
CA GLN A 64 -12.74 19.14 -20.86
C GLN A 64 -13.76 18.06 -20.49
N GLY A 65 -13.99 17.12 -21.39
CA GLY A 65 -14.82 15.95 -21.18
C GLY A 65 -16.15 16.01 -21.91
N GLU A 66 -16.87 14.92 -21.81
CA GLU A 66 -18.20 14.69 -22.38
C GLU A 66 -19.10 14.05 -21.33
N ASP A 67 -20.40 14.29 -21.42
CA ASP A 67 -21.38 13.58 -20.62
C ASP A 67 -21.61 12.14 -21.15
N LEU A 68 -22.45 11.36 -20.47
CA LEU A 68 -22.71 9.97 -20.88
C LEU A 68 -23.34 9.83 -22.27
N LEU A 69 -23.90 10.92 -22.83
CA LEU A 69 -24.47 10.98 -24.18
C LEU A 69 -23.50 11.51 -25.23
N GLY A 70 -22.20 11.71 -24.87
CA GLY A 70 -21.17 12.23 -25.75
C GLY A 70 -21.26 13.74 -26.03
N ARG A 71 -22.02 14.48 -25.23
CA ARG A 71 -22.16 15.95 -25.41
C ARG A 71 -21.01 16.65 -24.65
N PRO A 72 -20.38 17.68 -25.24
CA PRO A 72 -19.28 18.41 -24.64
C PRO A 72 -19.64 19.02 -23.28
N LEU A 73 -18.78 18.83 -22.27
CA LEU A 73 -18.90 19.47 -20.96
C LEU A 73 -18.05 20.75 -20.85
N ARG A 74 -17.08 20.96 -21.72
CA ARG A 74 -16.19 22.12 -21.63
C ARG A 74 -16.98 23.44 -21.56
N GLY A 75 -16.70 24.24 -20.53
CA GLY A 75 -17.36 25.51 -20.26
C GLY A 75 -18.71 25.42 -19.55
N LYS A 76 -19.25 24.21 -19.31
CA LYS A 76 -20.44 24.04 -18.48
C LYS A 76 -20.07 24.13 -17.00
N PRO A 77 -20.93 24.71 -16.14
CA PRO A 77 -20.69 24.79 -14.69
C PRO A 77 -20.35 23.44 -14.08
N LEU A 78 -19.44 23.46 -13.11
CA LEU A 78 -19.12 22.29 -12.28
C LEU A 78 -20.18 22.21 -11.16
N ILE A 79 -21.17 21.36 -11.33
CA ILE A 79 -22.19 21.09 -10.31
C ILE A 79 -21.72 19.94 -9.44
N LEU A 80 -21.85 20.10 -8.13
CA LEU A 80 -21.37 19.11 -7.17
C LEU A 80 -22.40 18.00 -6.96
N GLU A 81 -21.91 16.76 -7.00
CA GLU A 81 -22.71 15.58 -6.73
C GLU A 81 -22.97 15.41 -5.20
N PRO A 82 -24.04 14.72 -4.80
CA PRO A 82 -24.42 14.59 -3.39
C PRO A 82 -23.30 14.11 -2.46
N PHE A 83 -22.44 13.19 -2.92
CA PHE A 83 -21.29 12.74 -2.11
C PHE A 83 -20.24 13.84 -1.92
N GLN A 84 -20.05 14.72 -2.90
CA GLN A 84 -19.12 15.85 -2.80
C GLN A 84 -19.66 16.91 -1.85
N LEU A 85 -20.96 17.20 -1.92
CA LEU A 85 -21.65 18.05 -0.93
C LEU A 85 -21.51 17.48 0.50
N PHE A 86 -21.67 16.15 0.64
CA PHE A 86 -21.49 15.46 1.93
C PHE A 86 -20.06 15.62 2.46
N VAL A 87 -19.03 15.49 1.62
CA VAL A 87 -17.63 15.73 2.04
C VAL A 87 -17.45 17.18 2.52
N ILE A 88 -17.96 18.18 1.76
CA ILE A 88 -17.83 19.60 2.11
C ILE A 88 -18.53 19.89 3.44
N TYR A 89 -19.75 19.38 3.63
CA TYR A 89 -20.51 19.59 4.86
C TYR A 89 -19.84 18.97 6.09
N ASN A 90 -19.24 17.78 5.95
CA ASN A 90 -18.43 17.23 7.03
C ASN A 90 -17.25 18.14 7.35
N VAL A 91 -16.44 18.47 6.37
CA VAL A 91 -15.17 19.19 6.55
C VAL A 91 -15.38 20.63 7.00
N CYS A 92 -16.42 21.30 6.50
CA CYS A 92 -16.67 22.73 6.72
C CYS A 92 -17.83 23.03 7.67
N GLY A 93 -18.57 22.02 8.13
CA GLY A 93 -19.77 22.21 8.95
C GLY A 93 -19.56 22.03 10.47
N PHE A 94 -18.57 21.27 10.91
CA PHE A 94 -18.34 20.99 12.34
C PHE A 94 -17.23 21.85 12.93
N PHE A 95 -17.53 22.48 14.07
CA PHE A 95 -16.62 23.39 14.78
C PHE A 95 -16.53 23.03 16.27
N TYR A 96 -15.43 23.40 16.90
CA TYR A 96 -15.33 23.38 18.36
C TYR A 96 -16.26 24.44 18.96
N PRO A 97 -17.06 24.12 20.02
CA PRO A 97 -18.00 25.04 20.63
C PRO A 97 -17.33 26.36 21.07
N GLY A 98 -18.00 27.48 20.77
CA GLY A 98 -17.52 28.82 21.13
C GLY A 98 -16.31 29.32 20.34
N THR A 99 -15.92 28.63 19.28
CA THR A 99 -14.77 28.99 18.43
C THR A 99 -15.12 28.96 16.93
N ASP A 100 -14.21 29.50 16.11
CA ASP A 100 -14.24 29.33 14.65
C ASP A 100 -13.23 28.27 14.16
N LEU A 101 -12.75 27.42 15.07
CA LEU A 101 -11.87 26.32 14.73
C LEU A 101 -12.68 25.13 14.22
N ARG A 102 -12.39 24.71 12.99
CA ARG A 102 -12.99 23.51 12.40
C ARG A 102 -12.50 22.24 13.09
N ARG A 103 -13.40 21.28 13.24
CA ARG A 103 -13.07 19.95 13.75
C ARG A 103 -12.10 19.24 12.81
N PHE A 104 -12.52 19.04 11.55
CA PHE A 104 -11.76 18.27 10.58
C PHE A 104 -10.67 19.12 9.92
N GLN A 105 -9.43 18.68 10.10
CA GLN A 105 -8.22 19.33 9.60
C GLN A 105 -7.47 18.46 8.61
N GLU A 106 -7.69 17.15 8.66
CA GLU A 106 -7.14 16.16 7.72
C GLU A 106 -8.30 15.44 7.03
N VAL A 107 -8.21 15.30 5.72
CA VAL A 107 -9.22 14.66 4.88
C VAL A 107 -8.55 13.61 4.01
N LEU A 108 -9.08 12.40 3.99
CA LEU A 108 -8.73 11.37 3.02
C LEU A 108 -9.96 11.11 2.13
N ALA A 109 -9.83 11.34 0.82
CA ALA A 109 -10.83 10.95 -0.16
C ALA A 109 -10.25 9.88 -1.10
N MET A 110 -10.69 8.65 -0.92
CA MET A 110 -10.30 7.53 -1.78
C MET A 110 -11.43 7.21 -2.74
N LEU A 111 -11.20 7.47 -4.02
CA LEU A 111 -12.18 7.33 -5.10
C LEU A 111 -11.56 6.59 -6.28
N ALA A 112 -12.29 5.69 -6.92
CA ALA A 112 -11.84 5.03 -8.14
C ALA A 112 -11.55 6.05 -9.26
N ARG A 113 -10.83 5.63 -10.29
CA ARG A 113 -10.54 6.50 -11.45
C ARG A 113 -11.82 7.00 -12.10
N LYS A 114 -11.75 8.21 -12.70
CA LYS A 114 -12.86 8.87 -13.40
C LYS A 114 -14.03 9.35 -12.52
N ASN A 115 -13.90 9.29 -11.19
CA ASN A 115 -14.88 9.88 -10.26
C ASN A 115 -14.63 11.37 -9.94
N GLY A 116 -13.92 12.11 -10.79
CA GLY A 116 -13.76 13.57 -10.67
C GLY A 116 -12.87 14.05 -9.51
N LYS A 117 -11.94 13.21 -8.99
CA LYS A 117 -11.07 13.52 -7.83
C LYS A 117 -10.36 14.86 -7.95
N THR A 118 -9.53 15.02 -8.98
CA THR A 118 -8.62 16.18 -9.12
C THR A 118 -9.38 17.50 -9.30
N PRO A 119 -10.40 17.62 -10.19
CA PRO A 119 -11.21 18.83 -10.28
C PRO A 119 -11.90 19.18 -8.96
N PHE A 120 -12.53 18.21 -8.29
CA PHE A 120 -13.18 18.42 -7.00
C PHE A 120 -12.18 18.87 -5.93
N ALA A 121 -11.08 18.14 -5.72
CA ALA A 121 -10.12 18.47 -4.70
C ALA A 121 -9.44 19.83 -4.94
N THR A 122 -9.12 20.15 -6.21
CA THR A 122 -8.50 21.44 -6.55
C THR A 122 -9.46 22.60 -6.32
N SER A 123 -10.71 22.50 -6.78
CA SER A 123 -11.74 23.55 -6.57
C SER A 123 -12.07 23.70 -5.07
N PHE A 124 -12.17 22.60 -4.33
CA PHE A 124 -12.43 22.63 -2.90
C PHE A 124 -11.28 23.28 -2.12
N CYS A 125 -10.04 22.89 -2.36
CA CYS A 125 -8.87 23.50 -1.71
C CYS A 125 -8.75 25.00 -2.08
N TRP A 126 -9.02 25.36 -3.31
CA TRP A 126 -9.04 26.76 -3.73
C TRP A 126 -10.15 27.55 -3.01
N ALA A 127 -11.37 27.03 -2.94
CA ALA A 127 -12.50 27.68 -2.26
C ALA A 127 -12.24 27.84 -0.75
N VAL A 128 -11.66 26.83 -0.09
CA VAL A 128 -11.21 26.94 1.31
C VAL A 128 -10.10 27.98 1.45
N GLY A 129 -9.19 28.05 0.49
CA GLY A 129 -8.16 29.09 0.43
C GLY A 129 -8.78 30.51 0.33
N LEU A 130 -9.79 30.69 -0.52
CA LEU A 130 -10.53 31.97 -0.63
C LEU A 130 -11.23 32.34 0.68
N TRP A 131 -11.84 31.39 1.39
CA TRP A 131 -12.46 31.63 2.69
C TRP A 131 -11.48 32.21 3.71
N TYR A 132 -10.20 31.74 3.66
CA TYR A 132 -9.15 32.21 4.57
C TYR A 132 -8.23 33.29 3.96
N ALA A 133 -8.57 33.89 2.82
CA ALA A 133 -7.70 34.84 2.11
C ALA A 133 -7.30 36.08 2.95
N ARG A 134 -8.17 36.52 3.88
CA ARG A 134 -7.86 37.62 4.82
C ARG A 134 -6.63 37.36 5.68
N SER A 135 -6.31 36.09 5.94
CA SER A 135 -5.11 35.68 6.69
C SER A 135 -3.92 35.33 5.81
N PHE A 136 -3.93 35.74 4.55
CA PHE A 136 -2.99 35.31 3.51
C PHE A 136 -2.98 33.79 3.35
N SER A 137 -3.90 33.26 2.60
CA SER A 137 -4.01 31.83 2.35
C SER A 137 -2.91 31.32 1.41
N LYS A 138 -2.22 30.28 1.86
CA LYS A 138 -1.18 29.61 1.09
C LYS A 138 -1.58 28.17 0.80
N ILE A 139 -1.86 27.88 -0.47
CA ILE A 139 -2.26 26.58 -0.95
C ILE A 139 -1.08 25.90 -1.62
N LYS A 140 -0.72 24.72 -1.16
CA LYS A 140 0.31 23.88 -1.79
C LYS A 140 -0.33 22.60 -2.31
N THR A 141 -0.12 22.29 -3.59
CA THR A 141 -0.51 21.01 -4.14
C THR A 141 0.73 20.20 -4.47
N VAL A 142 0.74 18.94 -4.04
CA VAL A 142 1.88 18.04 -4.16
C VAL A 142 1.41 16.72 -4.78
N SER A 143 2.11 16.26 -5.81
CA SER A 143 1.87 14.97 -6.46
C SER A 143 3.19 14.24 -6.70
N GLY A 144 3.11 12.94 -6.99
CA GLY A 144 4.27 12.09 -7.27
C GLY A 144 5.17 12.61 -8.40
N SER A 145 4.60 13.32 -9.37
CA SER A 145 5.34 14.00 -10.44
C SER A 145 4.72 15.35 -10.80
N MET A 146 5.51 16.27 -11.34
CA MET A 146 4.99 17.54 -11.83
C MET A 146 3.95 17.34 -12.94
N LYS A 147 4.13 16.35 -13.82
CA LYS A 147 3.19 16.06 -14.92
C LYS A 147 1.77 15.77 -14.39
N GLN A 148 1.66 15.06 -13.28
CA GLN A 148 0.36 14.76 -12.65
C GLN A 148 -0.22 16.02 -11.99
N ASN A 149 0.61 16.76 -11.27
CA ASN A 149 0.18 18.00 -10.62
C ASN A 149 -0.32 19.07 -11.63
N MET A 150 0.17 19.01 -12.87
CA MET A 150 -0.29 19.89 -13.95
C MET A 150 -1.76 19.68 -14.36
N GLU A 151 -2.40 18.56 -14.00
CA GLU A 151 -3.84 18.36 -14.22
C GLU A 151 -4.65 19.34 -13.37
N GLY A 152 -4.40 19.37 -12.05
CA GLY A 152 -5.04 20.31 -11.13
C GLY A 152 -4.67 21.78 -11.42
N PHE A 153 -3.37 22.06 -11.66
CA PHE A 153 -2.93 23.40 -12.03
C PHE A 153 -3.58 23.89 -13.33
N GLY A 154 -3.63 23.05 -14.35
CA GLY A 154 -4.26 23.37 -15.65
C GLY A 154 -5.75 23.64 -15.52
N PHE A 155 -6.46 22.85 -14.71
CA PHE A 155 -7.88 23.06 -14.39
C PHE A 155 -8.09 24.41 -13.70
N LEU A 156 -7.28 24.74 -12.70
CA LEU A 156 -7.35 26.02 -12.00
C LEU A 156 -7.02 27.19 -12.97
N ARG A 157 -5.94 27.07 -13.74
CA ARG A 157 -5.54 28.07 -14.76
C ARG A 157 -6.65 28.34 -15.75
N TYR A 158 -7.30 27.31 -16.28
CA TYR A 158 -8.42 27.45 -17.22
C TYR A 158 -9.54 28.31 -16.61
N ASN A 159 -9.92 28.01 -15.37
CA ASN A 159 -11.03 28.71 -14.71
C ASN A 159 -10.67 30.13 -14.30
N LEU A 160 -9.48 30.37 -13.72
CA LEU A 160 -9.04 31.73 -13.36
C LEU A 160 -8.92 32.66 -14.57
N ARG A 161 -8.39 32.16 -15.68
CA ARG A 161 -8.32 32.94 -16.92
C ARG A 161 -9.72 33.23 -17.49
N ARG A 162 -10.62 32.25 -17.49
CA ARG A 162 -12.00 32.43 -17.91
C ARG A 162 -12.74 33.52 -17.12
N LEU A 163 -12.43 33.64 -15.84
CA LEU A 163 -12.99 34.64 -14.93
C LEU A 163 -12.28 36.01 -15.01
N GLY A 164 -11.23 36.14 -15.81
CA GLY A 164 -10.44 37.39 -15.86
C GLY A 164 -9.59 37.64 -14.63
N LEU A 165 -9.31 36.63 -13.81
CA LEU A 165 -8.62 36.76 -12.52
C LEU A 165 -7.10 36.62 -12.61
N THR A 166 -6.52 36.61 -13.81
CA THR A 166 -5.06 36.51 -14.01
C THR A 166 -4.49 37.78 -14.66
N MET A 167 -3.25 38.17 -14.33
CA MET A 167 -2.61 39.41 -14.82
C MET A 167 -2.40 39.45 -16.34
N ASP A 168 -2.39 38.32 -17.01
CA ASP A 168 -2.36 38.26 -18.48
C ASP A 168 -3.68 38.68 -19.11
N ILE A 169 -4.78 38.70 -18.35
CA ILE A 169 -6.12 39.17 -18.75
C ILE A 169 -6.45 40.52 -18.11
N ASP A 170 -6.21 40.67 -16.80
CA ASP A 170 -6.34 41.94 -16.07
C ASP A 170 -4.99 42.30 -15.40
N PRO A 171 -4.14 43.07 -16.08
CA PRO A 171 -2.82 43.44 -15.58
C PRO A 171 -2.82 44.26 -14.28
N ALA A 172 -3.91 44.92 -13.96
CA ALA A 172 -4.00 45.80 -12.79
C ALA A 172 -4.43 45.09 -11.53
N HIS A 173 -5.32 44.09 -11.65
CA HIS A 173 -5.96 43.47 -10.49
C HIS A 173 -5.88 41.94 -10.47
N GLY A 174 -5.37 41.34 -11.55
CA GLY A 174 -5.28 39.88 -11.66
C GLY A 174 -4.18 39.27 -10.78
N LEU A 175 -4.31 37.97 -10.55
CA LEU A 175 -3.27 37.19 -9.89
C LEU A 175 -2.05 37.03 -10.80
N ARG A 176 -0.87 37.20 -10.25
CA ARG A 176 0.39 36.88 -10.93
C ARG A 176 0.44 35.38 -11.17
N MET A 177 0.61 34.98 -12.42
CA MET A 177 0.77 33.59 -12.82
C MET A 177 2.22 33.32 -13.20
N LEU A 178 2.83 32.30 -12.63
CA LEU A 178 4.06 31.68 -13.09
C LEU A 178 3.70 30.31 -13.68
N ASP A 179 4.04 30.09 -14.94
CA ASP A 179 3.80 28.80 -15.63
C ASP A 179 4.98 28.52 -16.56
N SER A 180 6.07 28.01 -16.01
CA SER A 180 7.34 27.80 -16.69
C SER A 180 8.11 26.62 -16.08
N SER A 181 9.28 26.32 -16.66
CA SER A 181 10.21 25.32 -16.08
C SER A 181 10.72 25.68 -14.66
N LEU A 182 10.56 26.94 -14.23
CA LEU A 182 10.97 27.39 -12.89
C LEU A 182 9.90 27.14 -11.82
N GLY A 183 8.64 26.99 -12.22
CA GLY A 183 7.53 26.70 -11.30
C GLY A 183 6.17 26.97 -11.89
N HIS A 184 5.13 26.58 -11.14
CA HIS A 184 3.73 26.73 -11.51
C HIS A 184 2.96 27.27 -10.30
N SER A 185 2.56 28.56 -10.38
CA SER A 185 1.89 29.21 -9.24
C SER A 185 0.94 30.33 -9.67
N PHE A 186 0.03 30.68 -8.76
CA PHE A 186 -0.78 31.90 -8.77
C PHE A 186 -0.57 32.61 -7.45
N GLU A 187 -0.41 33.93 -7.47
CA GLU A 187 -0.23 34.73 -6.26
C GLU A 187 -0.73 36.15 -6.47
N GLY A 188 -1.39 36.71 -5.47
CA GLY A 188 -1.79 38.11 -5.49
C GLY A 188 -2.96 38.44 -4.58
N PRO A 189 -3.40 39.69 -4.61
CA PRO A 189 -4.58 40.14 -3.90
C PRO A 189 -5.83 39.51 -4.51
N ILE A 190 -6.78 39.15 -3.66
CA ILE A 190 -8.11 38.70 -4.04
C ILE A 190 -9.12 39.17 -3.01
N TRP A 191 -10.16 39.88 -3.47
CA TRP A 191 -11.10 40.59 -2.60
C TRP A 191 -10.38 41.51 -1.58
N ASP A 192 -10.60 41.27 -0.29
CA ASP A 192 -9.95 42.00 0.82
C ASP A 192 -8.78 41.22 1.46
N GLY A 193 -8.25 40.24 0.77
CA GLY A 193 -7.17 39.38 1.25
C GLY A 193 -6.10 39.07 0.22
N GLN A 194 -5.30 38.06 0.50
CA GLN A 194 -4.25 37.55 -0.39
C GLN A 194 -4.31 36.02 -0.47
N ILE A 195 -3.95 35.50 -1.63
CA ILE A 195 -3.90 34.05 -1.86
C ILE A 195 -2.66 33.70 -2.68
N SER A 196 -2.06 32.57 -2.37
CA SER A 196 -1.09 31.91 -3.24
C SER A 196 -1.45 30.45 -3.43
N PHE A 197 -1.23 29.96 -4.64
CA PHE A 197 -1.35 28.55 -5.01
C PHE A 197 -0.07 28.12 -5.70
N GLU A 198 0.53 27.03 -5.29
CA GLU A 198 1.76 26.53 -5.90
C GLU A 198 1.69 25.02 -6.09
N ALA A 199 1.98 24.57 -7.32
CA ALA A 199 2.08 23.17 -7.69
C ALA A 199 3.52 22.69 -7.56
N LEU A 200 3.72 21.61 -6.80
CA LEU A 200 5.04 21.11 -6.41
C LEU A 200 5.16 19.62 -6.77
N ALA A 201 6.28 19.25 -7.37
CA ALA A 201 6.63 17.84 -7.47
C ALA A 201 7.19 17.34 -6.13
N TYR A 202 6.93 16.08 -5.84
CA TYR A 202 7.49 15.40 -4.69
C TYR A 202 9.04 15.46 -4.71
N LYS A 203 9.61 16.28 -3.83
CA LYS A 203 11.05 16.32 -3.52
C LYS A 203 11.21 16.50 -2.01
N PRO A 204 11.66 15.49 -1.24
CA PRO A 204 11.72 15.54 0.22
C PRO A 204 12.45 16.77 0.78
N ASP A 205 13.54 17.21 0.14
CA ASP A 205 14.41 18.28 0.64
C ASP A 205 13.79 19.68 0.51
N VAL A 206 12.72 19.83 -0.27
CA VAL A 206 12.06 21.12 -0.52
C VAL A 206 11.00 21.43 0.53
N PHE A 207 10.54 20.44 1.32
CA PHE A 207 9.40 20.60 2.22
C PHE A 207 9.71 21.21 3.59
N ASP A 208 10.98 21.35 3.97
CA ASP A 208 11.38 21.86 5.30
C ASP A 208 11.15 23.38 5.47
N ALA A 209 10.96 24.13 4.38
CA ALA A 209 10.78 25.58 4.39
C ALA A 209 9.33 26.05 4.16
N PHE A 210 8.35 25.13 4.20
CA PHE A 210 6.96 25.48 3.86
C PHE A 210 6.14 25.98 5.04
N ASN A 211 5.32 26.98 4.75
CA ASN A 211 4.25 27.44 5.58
C ASN A 211 2.97 27.51 4.73
N ALA A 212 1.98 26.68 5.00
CA ALA A 212 0.75 26.59 4.24
C ALA A 212 -0.44 26.31 5.17
N ASN A 213 -1.58 26.92 4.91
CA ASN A 213 -2.83 26.60 5.61
C ASN A 213 -3.69 25.58 4.85
N VAL A 214 -3.45 25.40 3.54
CA VAL A 214 -4.12 24.39 2.73
C VAL A 214 -3.09 23.57 1.98
N VAL A 215 -3.14 22.26 2.11
CA VAL A 215 -2.27 21.30 1.40
C VAL A 215 -3.14 20.27 0.70
N LEU A 216 -2.95 20.12 -0.60
CA LEU A 216 -3.55 19.07 -1.41
C LEU A 216 -2.47 18.05 -1.77
N LEU A 217 -2.67 16.80 -1.35
CA LEU A 217 -1.85 15.65 -1.71
C LEU A 217 -2.62 14.85 -2.76
N ASP A 218 -2.25 14.99 -4.03
CA ASP A 218 -2.88 14.27 -5.12
C ASP A 218 -2.09 13.01 -5.45
N GLU A 219 -2.81 11.92 -5.78
CA GLU A 219 -2.25 10.59 -6.09
C GLU A 219 -1.37 10.06 -4.93
N LEU A 220 -1.95 9.97 -3.71
CA LEU A 220 -1.22 9.52 -2.51
C LEU A 220 -0.64 8.11 -2.67
N GLU A 221 -1.21 7.27 -3.54
CA GLU A 221 -0.71 5.93 -3.86
C GLU A 221 0.70 5.90 -4.46
N LEU A 222 1.20 7.04 -4.95
CA LEU A 222 2.54 7.15 -5.51
C LEU A 222 3.61 7.50 -4.45
N TYR A 223 3.20 7.76 -3.20
CA TYR A 223 4.13 8.12 -2.13
C TYR A 223 4.77 6.86 -1.53
N LYS A 224 6.08 6.74 -1.65
CA LYS A 224 6.84 5.57 -1.19
C LYS A 224 6.85 5.37 0.33
N ASN A 225 6.70 6.46 1.11
CA ASN A 225 6.75 6.42 2.58
C ASN A 225 6.04 7.64 3.20
N ALA A 226 5.93 7.65 4.54
CA ALA A 226 5.25 8.68 5.31
C ALA A 226 5.98 10.03 5.41
N ILE A 227 7.27 10.11 5.04
CA ILE A 227 8.10 11.30 5.30
C ILE A 227 7.50 12.57 4.70
N PRO A 228 7.08 12.60 3.42
CA PRO A 228 6.50 13.83 2.85
C PRO A 228 5.20 14.23 3.48
N TYR A 229 4.34 13.25 3.76
CA TYR A 229 3.07 13.51 4.46
C TYR A 229 3.33 14.18 5.82
N GLY A 230 4.28 13.65 6.59
CA GLY A 230 4.69 14.20 7.88
C GLY A 230 5.22 15.64 7.78
N ARG A 231 6.14 15.90 6.86
CA ARG A 231 6.71 17.25 6.63
C ARG A 231 5.63 18.26 6.21
N LEU A 232 4.73 17.88 5.30
CA LEU A 232 3.62 18.73 4.88
C LEU A 232 2.61 18.99 6.02
N LYS A 233 2.38 17.99 6.88
CA LYS A 233 1.59 18.17 8.11
C LYS A 233 2.28 19.17 9.06
N ASP A 234 3.58 19.09 9.21
CA ASP A 234 4.38 20.04 10.01
C ASP A 234 4.32 21.46 9.45
N ALA A 235 4.36 21.62 8.14
CA ALA A 235 4.23 22.91 7.46
C ALA A 235 2.91 23.65 7.75
N THR A 236 1.88 22.94 8.20
CA THR A 236 0.58 23.53 8.55
C THR A 236 0.42 23.88 10.03
N LYS A 237 1.38 23.55 10.89
CA LYS A 237 1.25 23.68 12.36
C LYS A 237 0.99 25.11 12.85
N ALA A 238 1.42 26.13 12.09
CA ALA A 238 1.20 27.53 12.44
C ALA A 238 -0.28 27.98 12.34
N TYR A 239 -1.12 27.20 11.68
CA TYR A 239 -2.52 27.56 11.43
C TYR A 239 -3.47 26.72 12.27
N GLY A 240 -4.38 27.38 12.98
CA GLY A 240 -5.47 26.73 13.71
C GLY A 240 -6.49 26.07 12.78
N ASN A 241 -6.86 26.77 11.68
CA ASN A 241 -7.78 26.31 10.64
C ASN A 241 -7.04 25.83 9.39
N LYS A 242 -6.25 24.79 9.51
CA LYS A 242 -5.57 24.16 8.39
C LYS A 242 -6.44 23.12 7.68
N LEU A 243 -6.13 22.84 6.44
CA LEU A 243 -6.70 21.72 5.68
C LEU A 243 -5.58 20.93 5.01
N ILE A 244 -5.49 19.66 5.33
CA ILE A 244 -4.65 18.70 4.60
C ILE A 244 -5.61 17.73 3.92
N MET A 245 -5.73 17.83 2.61
CA MET A 245 -6.58 16.97 1.81
C MET A 245 -5.72 16.00 1.01
N ALA A 246 -5.87 14.73 1.27
CA ALA A 246 -5.26 13.67 0.48
C ALA A 246 -6.33 13.02 -0.41
N VAL A 247 -6.06 12.95 -1.71
CA VAL A 247 -6.89 12.21 -2.65
C VAL A 247 -6.09 11.09 -3.29
N THR A 248 -6.74 9.94 -3.48
CA THR A 248 -6.05 8.74 -3.94
C THR A 248 -6.98 7.76 -4.65
N THR A 249 -6.39 6.87 -5.42
CA THR A 249 -6.96 5.57 -5.80
C THR A 249 -6.26 4.48 -5.01
N ALA A 250 -6.71 3.24 -5.13
CA ALA A 250 -5.90 2.10 -4.72
C ALA A 250 -4.66 2.02 -5.61
N GLY A 251 -3.51 1.87 -4.98
CA GLY A 251 -2.24 1.63 -5.66
C GLY A 251 -1.96 0.14 -5.85
N ASP A 252 -0.83 -0.14 -6.48
CA ASP A 252 -0.32 -1.49 -6.69
C ASP A 252 0.38 -2.07 -5.46
N ASP A 253 0.61 -1.26 -4.42
CA ASP A 253 1.25 -1.66 -3.17
C ASP A 253 0.22 -1.69 -2.03
N GLY A 254 -0.34 -2.87 -1.78
CA GLY A 254 -1.31 -3.11 -0.69
C GLY A 254 -0.73 -2.99 0.72
N THR A 255 0.59 -2.83 0.85
CA THR A 255 1.30 -2.74 2.12
C THR A 255 2.05 -1.43 2.30
N GLY A 256 2.08 -0.60 1.26
CA GLY A 256 2.75 0.69 1.26
C GLY A 256 2.06 1.75 2.11
N PHE A 257 2.69 2.91 2.18
CA PHE A 257 2.20 4.03 2.99
C PHE A 257 0.73 4.39 2.71
N CYS A 258 0.32 4.43 1.45
CA CYS A 258 -1.07 4.76 1.08
C CYS A 258 -2.05 3.74 1.64
N ALA A 259 -1.79 2.43 1.47
CA ALA A 259 -2.66 1.37 1.99
C ALA A 259 -2.76 1.42 3.52
N GLN A 260 -1.64 1.63 4.22
CA GLN A 260 -1.63 1.80 5.69
C GLN A 260 -2.41 3.03 6.12
N ARG A 261 -2.28 4.16 5.40
CA ARG A 261 -3.04 5.39 5.70
C ARG A 261 -4.53 5.21 5.46
N VAL A 262 -4.93 4.55 4.38
CA VAL A 262 -6.32 4.21 4.09
C VAL A 262 -6.89 3.29 5.18
N SER A 263 -6.17 2.24 5.56
CA SER A 263 -6.58 1.34 6.65
C SER A 263 -6.76 2.09 7.98
N TYR A 264 -5.82 2.96 8.34
CA TYR A 264 -5.93 3.79 9.54
C TYR A 264 -7.17 4.70 9.51
N CYS A 265 -7.42 5.38 8.39
CA CYS A 265 -8.57 6.27 8.22
C CYS A 265 -9.90 5.49 8.18
N SER A 266 -9.92 4.29 7.59
CA SER A 266 -11.07 3.38 7.61
C SER A 266 -11.44 2.98 9.05
N LYS A 267 -10.47 2.60 9.87
CA LYS A 267 -10.67 2.28 11.29
C LYS A 267 -11.21 3.46 12.09
N ILE A 268 -10.76 4.68 11.79
CA ILE A 268 -11.31 5.90 12.39
C ILE A 268 -12.77 6.11 11.97
N ALA A 269 -13.09 5.98 10.68
CA ALA A 269 -14.45 6.14 10.18
C ALA A 269 -15.41 5.13 10.80
N ARG A 270 -14.96 3.90 11.04
CA ARG A 270 -15.73 2.82 11.68
C ARG A 270 -15.78 2.93 13.22
N GLY A 271 -15.06 3.89 13.82
CA GLY A 271 -15.02 4.08 15.28
C GLY A 271 -14.14 3.08 16.03
N GLU A 272 -13.32 2.29 15.32
CA GLU A 272 -12.37 1.35 15.93
C GLU A 272 -11.17 2.09 16.55
N ILE A 273 -10.81 3.26 16.00
CA ILE A 273 -9.80 4.16 16.54
C ILE A 273 -10.48 5.48 16.90
N THR A 274 -10.37 5.89 18.16
CA THR A 274 -10.96 7.10 18.72
C THR A 274 -9.90 7.96 19.41
N GLY A 275 -10.23 9.22 19.73
CA GLY A 275 -9.35 10.14 20.44
C GLY A 275 -9.14 11.45 19.69
N ALA A 276 -8.44 12.39 20.31
CA ALA A 276 -8.30 13.77 19.83
C ALA A 276 -7.69 13.89 18.43
N ASP A 277 -6.78 13.00 18.04
CA ASP A 277 -6.20 12.98 16.69
C ASP A 277 -7.19 12.39 15.66
N ALA A 278 -7.90 11.31 16.03
CA ALA A 278 -8.93 10.69 15.20
C ALA A 278 -10.11 11.64 14.94
N ASP A 279 -10.46 12.47 15.91
CA ASP A 279 -11.52 13.47 15.77
C ASP A 279 -11.24 14.54 14.72
N ARG A 280 -9.98 14.78 14.39
CA ARG A 280 -9.56 15.76 13.37
C ARG A 280 -9.52 15.20 11.96
N ILE A 281 -9.75 13.90 11.80
CA ILE A 281 -9.64 13.21 10.52
C ILE A 281 -11.03 12.86 9.99
N PHE A 282 -11.31 13.28 8.77
CA PHE A 282 -12.45 12.85 7.99
C PHE A 282 -11.98 11.94 6.87
N ALA A 283 -12.65 10.81 6.68
CA ALA A 283 -12.37 9.89 5.58
C ALA A 283 -13.64 9.61 4.77
N PHE A 284 -13.51 9.78 3.45
CA PHE A 284 -14.48 9.31 2.47
C PHE A 284 -13.81 8.27 1.60
N ILE A 285 -14.17 7.01 1.79
CA ILE A 285 -13.55 5.87 1.11
C ILE A 285 -14.63 5.13 0.35
N ALA A 286 -14.57 5.18 -0.98
CA ALA A 286 -15.45 4.43 -1.89
C ALA A 286 -14.64 3.33 -2.59
N ARG A 287 -14.95 2.08 -2.27
CA ARG A 287 -14.27 0.90 -2.80
C ARG A 287 -15.21 -0.30 -2.82
N ALA A 288 -14.88 -1.33 -3.57
CA ALA A 288 -15.55 -2.61 -3.42
C ALA A 288 -15.24 -3.23 -2.07
N ASP A 289 -16.24 -3.84 -1.41
CA ASP A 289 -16.04 -4.55 -0.17
C ASP A 289 -15.59 -5.99 -0.44
N PRO A 290 -14.67 -6.54 0.37
CA PRO A 290 -14.38 -7.96 0.33
C PRO A 290 -15.56 -8.76 0.89
N ASP A 291 -15.68 -10.00 0.46
CA ASP A 291 -16.57 -10.99 1.04
C ASP A 291 -16.09 -11.30 2.48
N PRO A 292 -16.99 -11.30 3.48
CA PRO A 292 -16.59 -11.50 4.88
C PRO A 292 -15.97 -12.86 5.19
N ASP A 293 -16.29 -13.89 4.40
CA ASP A 293 -15.86 -15.26 4.65
C ASP A 293 -14.53 -15.58 3.93
N THR A 294 -14.29 -14.96 2.77
CA THR A 294 -13.14 -15.28 1.92
C THR A 294 -12.10 -14.18 1.86
N ASP A 295 -12.42 -12.97 2.38
CA ASP A 295 -11.61 -11.73 2.24
C ASP A 295 -11.30 -11.35 0.77
N GLU A 296 -11.98 -11.98 -0.18
CA GLU A 296 -11.82 -11.68 -1.61
C GLU A 296 -12.95 -10.76 -2.11
N VAL A 297 -12.62 -9.90 -3.05
CA VAL A 297 -13.61 -9.04 -3.70
C VAL A 297 -14.23 -9.76 -4.88
N ASN A 298 -15.54 -9.95 -4.84
CA ASN A 298 -16.30 -10.39 -6.01
C ASN A 298 -16.38 -9.25 -7.04
N TYR A 299 -15.40 -9.20 -7.94
CA TYR A 299 -15.28 -8.15 -8.96
C TYR A 299 -16.32 -8.25 -10.08
N LEU A 300 -17.06 -9.36 -10.16
CA LEU A 300 -18.16 -9.54 -11.13
C LEU A 300 -19.51 -9.06 -10.60
N ASP A 301 -19.61 -8.76 -9.30
CA ASP A 301 -20.83 -8.25 -8.69
C ASP A 301 -21.07 -6.77 -9.03
N PRO A 302 -22.17 -6.41 -9.73
CA PRO A 302 -22.49 -5.02 -10.03
C PRO A 302 -22.70 -4.12 -8.79
N ALA A 303 -23.03 -4.67 -7.62
CA ALA A 303 -23.11 -3.91 -6.37
C ALA A 303 -21.73 -3.38 -5.98
N ASN A 304 -20.69 -4.19 -6.12
CA ASN A 304 -19.31 -3.76 -5.85
C ASN A 304 -18.81 -2.68 -6.83
N TRP A 305 -19.35 -2.66 -8.07
CA TRP A 305 -19.02 -1.58 -9.02
C TRP A 305 -19.59 -0.24 -8.53
N ARG A 306 -20.85 -0.23 -8.02
CA ARG A 306 -21.48 0.98 -7.48
C ARG A 306 -20.82 1.44 -6.18
N LYS A 307 -20.50 0.52 -5.27
CA LYS A 307 -19.78 0.84 -4.02
C LYS A 307 -18.47 1.59 -4.25
N ALA A 308 -17.74 1.26 -5.31
CA ALA A 308 -16.47 1.89 -5.64
C ALA A 308 -16.61 3.21 -6.40
N ASN A 309 -17.78 3.48 -7.00
CA ASN A 309 -17.96 4.56 -7.95
C ASN A 309 -19.16 5.44 -7.61
N PRO A 310 -19.02 6.40 -6.69
CA PRO A 310 -20.13 7.30 -6.30
C PRO A 310 -20.64 8.17 -7.46
N ASN A 311 -19.88 8.33 -8.55
CA ASN A 311 -20.31 8.98 -9.79
C ASN A 311 -20.92 7.99 -10.81
N TRP A 312 -21.50 6.89 -10.32
CA TRP A 312 -22.20 5.92 -11.15
C TRP A 312 -23.35 6.56 -11.94
N GLY A 313 -23.35 6.39 -13.24
CA GLY A 313 -24.37 7.01 -14.11
C GLY A 313 -24.17 8.51 -14.36
N VAL A 314 -23.10 9.12 -13.84
CA VAL A 314 -22.72 10.54 -14.09
C VAL A 314 -21.45 10.62 -14.95
N THR A 315 -20.34 10.09 -14.44
CA THR A 315 -19.07 9.98 -15.19
C THR A 315 -18.68 8.55 -15.48
N ILE A 316 -19.25 7.60 -14.77
CA ILE A 316 -19.00 6.15 -14.92
C ILE A 316 -20.16 5.55 -15.71
N ARG A 317 -19.84 5.05 -16.91
CA ARG A 317 -20.82 4.37 -17.78
C ARG A 317 -20.98 2.90 -17.33
N PRO A 318 -22.20 2.45 -17.03
CA PRO A 318 -22.46 1.04 -16.67
C PRO A 318 -21.94 0.04 -17.71
N SER A 319 -22.14 0.34 -19.02
CA SER A 319 -21.68 -0.52 -20.11
C SER A 319 -20.15 -0.68 -20.17
N ASP A 320 -19.39 0.38 -19.84
CA ASP A 320 -17.93 0.31 -19.84
C ASP A 320 -17.40 -0.51 -18.66
N MET A 321 -18.10 -0.44 -17.53
CA MET A 321 -17.79 -1.27 -16.35
C MET A 321 -18.05 -2.75 -16.64
N GLU A 322 -19.20 -3.08 -17.25
CA GLU A 322 -19.54 -4.44 -17.64
C GLU A 322 -18.52 -5.03 -18.63
N ALA A 323 -18.16 -4.27 -19.67
CA ALA A 323 -17.15 -4.68 -20.64
C ALA A 323 -15.77 -4.91 -19.97
N SER A 324 -15.39 -4.03 -19.04
CA SER A 324 -14.12 -4.15 -18.31
C SER A 324 -14.13 -5.35 -17.35
N ALA A 325 -15.25 -5.65 -16.70
CA ALA A 325 -15.40 -6.83 -15.84
C ALA A 325 -15.29 -8.14 -16.64
N LEU A 326 -15.94 -8.21 -17.83
CA LEU A 326 -15.82 -9.36 -18.73
C LEU A 326 -14.37 -9.55 -19.22
N GLN A 327 -13.67 -8.47 -19.54
CA GLN A 327 -12.25 -8.55 -19.91
C GLN A 327 -11.41 -9.05 -18.73
N ALA A 328 -11.66 -8.54 -17.52
CA ALA A 328 -10.96 -8.97 -16.31
C ALA A 328 -11.19 -10.46 -15.96
N GLN A 329 -12.30 -11.04 -16.38
CA GLN A 329 -12.59 -12.46 -16.19
C GLN A 329 -11.63 -13.34 -17.00
N ASN A 330 -11.27 -12.89 -18.21
CA ASN A 330 -10.49 -13.69 -19.18
C ASN A 330 -9.00 -13.32 -19.19
N ASP A 331 -8.61 -12.16 -18.61
CA ASP A 331 -7.24 -11.67 -18.61
C ASP A 331 -6.81 -11.29 -17.18
N PRO A 332 -5.86 -12.03 -16.57
CA PRO A 332 -5.38 -11.75 -15.21
C PRO A 332 -4.74 -10.36 -15.03
N GLN A 333 -4.08 -9.81 -16.05
CA GLN A 333 -3.50 -8.46 -15.97
C GLN A 333 -4.60 -7.41 -15.99
N MET A 334 -5.60 -7.57 -16.85
CA MET A 334 -6.77 -6.68 -16.89
C MET A 334 -7.61 -6.79 -15.62
N ARG A 335 -7.66 -7.97 -14.98
CA ARG A 335 -8.31 -8.14 -13.67
C ARG A 335 -7.64 -7.28 -12.59
N LYS A 336 -6.31 -7.28 -12.52
CA LYS A 336 -5.56 -6.43 -11.60
C LYS A 336 -5.87 -4.94 -11.82
N GLU A 337 -5.80 -4.49 -13.07
CA GLU A 337 -6.14 -3.11 -13.43
C GLU A 337 -7.59 -2.75 -13.07
N PHE A 338 -8.54 -3.65 -13.31
CA PHE A 338 -9.95 -3.46 -12.99
C PHE A 338 -10.17 -3.35 -11.48
N LEU A 339 -9.62 -4.28 -10.70
CA LEU A 339 -9.69 -4.25 -9.23
C LEU A 339 -9.09 -2.96 -8.66
N THR A 340 -7.88 -2.58 -9.11
CA THR A 340 -7.18 -1.42 -8.58
C THR A 340 -7.83 -0.11 -9.00
N ARG A 341 -8.11 0.06 -10.29
CA ARG A 341 -8.50 1.36 -10.86
C ARG A 341 -9.98 1.61 -10.91
N SER A 342 -10.78 0.55 -11.12
CA SER A 342 -12.23 0.66 -11.26
C SER A 342 -12.98 0.29 -9.98
N LEU A 343 -12.47 -0.66 -9.20
CA LEU A 343 -13.06 -1.09 -7.94
C LEU A 343 -12.35 -0.54 -6.70
N ASN A 344 -11.25 0.19 -6.90
CA ASN A 344 -10.53 0.89 -5.85
C ASN A 344 -10.04 -0.03 -4.72
N VAL A 345 -9.63 -1.23 -5.09
CA VAL A 345 -9.12 -2.27 -4.19
C VAL A 345 -7.60 -2.33 -4.32
N PHE A 346 -6.91 -2.28 -3.19
CA PHE A 346 -5.48 -2.57 -3.18
C PHE A 346 -5.29 -4.04 -3.55
N VAL A 347 -4.98 -4.28 -4.79
CA VAL A 347 -4.53 -5.58 -5.21
C VAL A 347 -3.05 -5.61 -4.89
N SER A 348 -2.71 -6.26 -3.79
CA SER A 348 -1.33 -6.68 -3.64
C SER A 348 -1.01 -7.44 -4.92
N SER A 349 -0.06 -6.96 -5.70
CA SER A 349 0.56 -7.75 -6.76
C SER A 349 1.29 -8.98 -6.18
N PHE A 350 0.93 -9.28 -4.96
CA PHE A 350 1.50 -10.21 -4.04
C PHE A 350 0.54 -11.39 -3.88
N ARG A 351 0.46 -12.21 -4.89
CA ARG A 351 0.36 -13.61 -4.56
C ARG A 351 1.66 -13.91 -3.83
N ALA A 352 1.56 -14.34 -2.56
CA ALA A 352 2.61 -15.17 -2.04
C ALA A 352 2.98 -16.09 -3.21
N TRP A 353 4.24 -16.08 -3.64
CA TRP A 353 4.65 -16.91 -4.80
C TRP A 353 4.20 -18.36 -4.60
N PHE A 354 4.13 -18.74 -3.34
CA PHE A 354 3.77 -20.06 -2.89
C PHE A 354 2.45 -20.01 -2.11
N THR A 355 1.58 -20.96 -2.36
CA THR A 355 0.45 -21.27 -1.50
C THR A 355 0.98 -22.08 -0.32
N LEU A 356 0.98 -21.52 0.89
CA LEU A 356 1.51 -22.21 2.08
C LEU A 356 0.88 -23.59 2.26
N ASP A 357 -0.41 -23.71 2.00
CA ASP A 357 -1.15 -24.97 2.11
C ASP A 357 -0.56 -26.08 1.23
N GLU A 358 -0.04 -25.75 0.03
CA GLU A 358 0.63 -26.71 -0.85
C GLU A 358 1.96 -27.21 -0.22
N PHE A 359 2.66 -26.33 0.48
CA PHE A 359 3.92 -26.66 1.18
C PHE A 359 3.66 -27.55 2.39
N ILE A 360 2.73 -27.14 3.27
CA ILE A 360 2.31 -27.93 4.44
C ILE A 360 1.77 -29.29 4.00
N HIS A 361 0.92 -29.31 2.99
CA HIS A 361 0.37 -30.56 2.47
C HIS A 361 1.47 -31.47 1.94
N SER A 362 2.47 -30.97 1.20
CA SER A 362 3.57 -31.77 0.70
C SER A 362 4.43 -32.32 1.85
N ASP A 363 4.81 -31.47 2.80
CA ASP A 363 5.67 -31.84 3.93
C ASP A 363 4.99 -32.88 4.84
N SER A 364 3.69 -32.74 5.08
CA SER A 364 2.92 -33.67 5.92
C SER A 364 2.84 -35.11 5.41
N HIS A 365 3.23 -35.38 4.16
CA HIS A 365 3.30 -36.74 3.61
C HIS A 365 4.52 -37.52 4.14
N TYR A 366 5.50 -36.87 4.75
CA TYR A 366 6.79 -37.46 5.10
C TYR A 366 7.13 -37.23 6.57
N ASP A 367 7.85 -38.17 7.17
CA ASP A 367 8.43 -38.06 8.50
C ASP A 367 9.72 -38.90 8.53
N PHE A 368 10.78 -38.33 7.93
CA PHE A 368 12.08 -38.98 7.90
C PHE A 368 12.93 -38.57 9.09
N SER A 369 13.47 -39.52 9.82
CA SER A 369 14.50 -39.26 10.82
C SER A 369 15.80 -38.74 10.18
N GLN A 370 16.63 -38.02 10.95
CA GLN A 370 17.91 -37.51 10.44
C GLN A 370 18.83 -38.65 9.93
N SER A 371 18.79 -39.82 10.57
CA SER A 371 19.58 -40.99 10.14
C SER A 371 19.08 -41.55 8.79
N GLN A 372 17.78 -41.55 8.54
CA GLN A 372 17.21 -41.92 7.22
C GLN A 372 17.62 -40.90 6.15
N LEU A 373 17.51 -39.60 6.43
CA LEU A 373 17.94 -38.55 5.52
C LEU A 373 19.41 -38.67 5.14
N ALA A 374 20.29 -38.83 6.13
CA ALA A 374 21.72 -38.98 5.88
C ALA A 374 22.05 -40.22 5.04
N ARG A 375 21.28 -41.31 5.14
CA ARG A 375 21.48 -42.56 4.41
C ARG A 375 20.87 -42.51 2.99
N LEU A 376 19.67 -41.97 2.85
CA LEU A 376 18.89 -42.02 1.60
C LEU A 376 19.35 -40.99 0.57
N VAL A 377 19.82 -39.84 1.02
CA VAL A 377 20.31 -38.77 0.16
C VAL A 377 21.82 -38.92 -0.08
N LYS A 378 22.20 -39.16 -1.32
CA LYS A 378 23.60 -39.40 -1.71
C LYS A 378 24.49 -38.15 -1.68
N SER A 379 23.91 -37.00 -1.94
CA SER A 379 24.65 -35.74 -2.04
C SER A 379 23.81 -34.61 -1.50
N TRP A 380 24.38 -33.87 -0.56
CA TRP A 380 23.79 -32.68 0.02
C TRP A 380 24.53 -31.45 -0.47
N TYR A 381 23.79 -30.37 -0.65
CA TYR A 381 24.28 -29.06 -1.04
C TYR A 381 23.84 -28.08 0.04
N GLY A 382 24.69 -27.15 0.41
CA GLY A 382 24.41 -26.21 1.48
C GLY A 382 24.37 -24.78 1.00
N GLY A 383 23.76 -23.93 1.81
CA GLY A 383 23.82 -22.49 1.66
C GLY A 383 23.57 -21.76 2.97
N ALA A 384 23.96 -20.49 3.04
CA ALA A 384 23.69 -19.64 4.18
C ALA A 384 23.46 -18.20 3.76
N ASP A 385 22.44 -17.56 4.34
CA ASP A 385 22.20 -16.12 4.28
C ASP A 385 22.53 -15.48 5.63
N LEU A 386 23.39 -14.46 5.59
CA LEU A 386 24.01 -13.87 6.78
C LEU A 386 23.45 -12.47 7.03
N SER A 387 22.65 -12.33 8.08
CA SER A 387 22.19 -11.04 8.57
C SER A 387 23.00 -10.56 9.77
N LYS A 388 23.13 -9.23 9.96
CA LYS A 388 23.91 -8.69 11.10
C LYS A 388 23.04 -8.30 12.29
N LEU A 389 21.88 -7.71 12.11
CA LEU A 389 21.18 -7.03 13.22
C LEU A 389 19.65 -7.13 13.21
N HIS A 390 19.01 -7.24 12.05
CA HIS A 390 17.57 -7.02 11.97
C HIS A 390 16.79 -8.17 11.34
N ASP A 391 17.48 -9.12 10.72
CA ASP A 391 16.88 -10.26 10.03
C ASP A 391 17.45 -11.57 10.60
N LEU A 392 16.75 -12.69 10.41
CA LEU A 392 17.27 -14.01 10.72
C LEU A 392 18.53 -14.28 9.88
N THR A 393 19.55 -14.82 10.50
CA THR A 393 20.57 -15.57 9.79
C THR A 393 20.03 -16.98 9.59
N ALA A 394 20.15 -17.51 8.39
CA ALA A 394 19.67 -18.86 8.08
C ALA A 394 20.75 -19.66 7.33
N ALA A 395 20.75 -20.95 7.57
CA ALA A 395 21.49 -21.91 6.77
C ALA A 395 20.60 -23.13 6.48
N CYS A 396 20.81 -23.77 5.35
CA CYS A 396 20.17 -25.05 5.07
C CYS A 396 21.06 -25.99 4.31
N ILE A 397 20.71 -27.27 4.35
CA ILE A 397 21.21 -28.29 3.41
C ILE A 397 20.04 -28.85 2.62
N VAL A 398 20.28 -29.13 1.35
CA VAL A 398 19.28 -29.60 0.40
C VAL A 398 19.78 -30.84 -0.30
N GLY A 399 18.89 -31.79 -0.51
CA GLY A 399 19.19 -32.99 -1.25
C GLY A 399 17.94 -33.68 -1.78
N GLU A 400 18.08 -34.73 -2.53
CA GLU A 400 16.95 -35.50 -3.08
C GLU A 400 16.99 -36.95 -2.65
N ILE A 401 15.83 -37.46 -2.21
CA ILE A 401 15.61 -38.89 -1.97
C ILE A 401 15.03 -39.46 -3.27
N PRO A 402 15.70 -40.42 -3.93
CA PRO A 402 15.11 -41.08 -5.07
C PRO A 402 13.75 -41.74 -4.71
N ALA A 403 12.75 -41.57 -5.57
CA ALA A 403 11.41 -42.11 -5.33
C ALA A 403 11.44 -43.63 -5.01
N LYS A 404 12.30 -44.40 -5.67
CA LYS A 404 12.50 -45.82 -5.37
C LYS A 404 13.06 -46.07 -3.98
N ALA A 405 13.93 -45.19 -3.46
CA ALA A 405 14.49 -45.29 -2.13
C ALA A 405 13.44 -44.89 -1.07
N ALA A 406 12.65 -43.86 -1.32
CA ALA A 406 11.52 -43.50 -0.45
C ALA A 406 10.49 -44.66 -0.36
N ALA A 407 10.25 -45.36 -1.45
CA ALA A 407 9.34 -46.50 -1.47
C ALA A 407 9.81 -47.65 -0.57
N THR A 408 11.09 -47.85 -0.38
CA THR A 408 11.61 -48.87 0.55
C THR A 408 11.38 -48.52 2.01
N GLU A 409 11.14 -47.25 2.32
CA GLU A 409 10.82 -46.75 3.67
C GLU A 409 9.30 -46.60 3.90
N GLY A 410 8.46 -46.96 2.93
CA GLY A 410 7.01 -46.95 3.06
C GLY A 410 6.28 -45.76 2.44
N TRP A 411 6.99 -44.82 1.81
CA TRP A 411 6.37 -43.68 1.10
C TRP A 411 6.27 -43.94 -0.40
N THR A 412 5.23 -43.40 -1.03
CA THR A 412 4.98 -43.59 -2.49
C THR A 412 4.95 -42.25 -3.23
N PRO A 413 6.05 -41.50 -3.30
CA PRO A 413 6.08 -40.23 -3.98
C PRO A 413 5.97 -40.40 -5.51
N LYS A 414 5.45 -39.39 -6.20
CA LYS A 414 5.32 -39.37 -7.67
C LYS A 414 6.67 -39.19 -8.35
N GLU A 415 7.57 -38.45 -7.71
CA GLU A 415 8.93 -38.15 -8.19
C GLU A 415 9.92 -38.23 -7.03
N ASP A 416 11.20 -37.99 -7.29
CA ASP A 416 12.23 -37.85 -6.25
C ASP A 416 11.83 -36.73 -5.26
N VAL A 417 11.97 -36.99 -3.96
CA VAL A 417 11.54 -36.07 -2.92
C VAL A 417 12.66 -35.06 -2.65
N LEU A 418 12.37 -33.79 -2.87
CA LEU A 418 13.26 -32.70 -2.50
C LEU A 418 13.21 -32.51 -0.99
N VAL A 419 14.37 -32.58 -0.32
CA VAL A 419 14.49 -32.43 1.14
C VAL A 419 15.27 -31.18 1.47
N ILE A 420 14.74 -30.37 2.36
CA ILE A 420 15.37 -29.16 2.91
C ILE A 420 15.51 -29.34 4.41
N VAL A 421 16.71 -29.16 4.96
CA VAL A 421 16.96 -29.16 6.40
C VAL A 421 17.44 -27.77 6.80
N PRO A 422 16.55 -26.89 7.28
CA PRO A 422 16.90 -25.51 7.65
C PRO A 422 17.39 -25.42 9.10
N HIS A 423 18.12 -24.34 9.41
CA HIS A 423 18.42 -23.89 10.76
C HIS A 423 18.62 -22.38 10.79
N CYS A 424 18.15 -21.72 11.84
CA CYS A 424 18.13 -20.26 11.94
C CYS A 424 18.87 -19.75 13.18
N TRP A 425 19.27 -18.47 13.15
CA TRP A 425 19.88 -17.76 14.29
C TRP A 425 19.29 -16.35 14.40
N PHE A 426 19.10 -15.92 15.65
CA PHE A 426 18.72 -14.53 15.94
C PHE A 426 19.28 -14.09 17.30
N PRO A 427 19.92 -12.89 17.43
CA PRO A 427 20.46 -12.44 18.71
C PRO A 427 19.38 -12.29 19.77
N VAL A 428 19.57 -12.88 20.97
CA VAL A 428 18.57 -12.85 22.04
C VAL A 428 18.23 -11.42 22.49
N VAL A 429 19.20 -10.51 22.46
CA VAL A 429 19.04 -9.11 22.90
C VAL A 429 18.00 -8.36 22.06
N ALA A 430 17.86 -8.69 20.77
CA ALA A 430 16.88 -8.08 19.86
C ALA A 430 15.61 -8.94 19.69
N ALA A 431 15.57 -10.15 20.26
CA ALA A 431 14.50 -11.11 19.98
C ALA A 431 13.14 -10.68 20.56
N ALA A 432 13.09 -10.12 21.76
CA ALA A 432 11.84 -9.70 22.38
C ALA A 432 11.15 -8.57 21.58
N GLU A 433 11.90 -7.53 21.23
CA GLU A 433 11.38 -6.43 20.42
C GLU A 433 10.93 -6.91 19.02
N LYS A 434 11.70 -7.82 18.42
CA LYS A 434 11.38 -8.39 17.11
C LYS A 434 10.15 -9.29 17.16
N ALA A 435 10.01 -10.14 18.17
CA ALA A 435 8.88 -11.02 18.36
C ALA A 435 7.57 -10.23 18.52
N ASP A 436 7.57 -9.20 19.36
CA ASP A 436 6.40 -8.34 19.57
C ASP A 436 6.04 -7.53 18.33
N LYS A 437 7.04 -6.88 17.71
CA LYS A 437 6.83 -6.01 16.56
C LYS A 437 6.32 -6.73 15.32
N ASP A 438 6.82 -7.92 15.09
CA ASP A 438 6.58 -8.69 13.86
C ASP A 438 5.63 -9.87 14.09
N SER A 439 5.16 -10.09 15.34
CA SER A 439 4.32 -11.23 15.74
C SER A 439 4.93 -12.60 15.36
N ILE A 440 6.25 -12.75 15.59
CA ILE A 440 7.00 -13.96 15.24
C ILE A 440 7.26 -14.78 16.50
N PRO A 441 6.98 -16.11 16.53
CA PRO A 441 7.18 -16.97 17.70
C PRO A 441 8.65 -17.38 17.86
N LEU A 442 9.61 -16.43 17.89
CA LEU A 442 11.05 -16.70 17.93
C LEU A 442 11.46 -17.59 19.11
N PHE A 443 10.85 -17.40 20.29
CA PHE A 443 11.15 -18.20 21.46
C PHE A 443 10.60 -19.63 21.35
N GLY A 444 9.43 -19.82 20.68
CA GLY A 444 8.91 -21.15 20.36
C GLY A 444 9.86 -21.90 19.43
N TRP A 445 10.30 -21.27 18.35
CA TRP A 445 11.26 -21.89 17.42
C TRP A 445 12.59 -22.26 18.06
N ARG A 446 13.05 -21.48 19.06
CA ARG A 446 14.23 -21.83 19.86
C ARG A 446 13.97 -23.11 20.69
N ASP A 447 12.82 -23.15 21.35
CA ASP A 447 12.47 -24.27 22.24
C ASP A 447 12.25 -25.58 21.44
N ASP A 448 11.80 -25.45 20.18
CA ASP A 448 11.65 -26.56 19.23
C ASP A 448 12.94 -26.93 18.48
N GLY A 449 14.05 -26.20 18.73
CA GLY A 449 15.36 -26.48 18.16
C GLY A 449 15.63 -26.00 16.74
N TRP A 450 14.72 -25.17 16.17
CA TRP A 450 14.87 -24.59 14.82
C TRP A 450 15.70 -23.29 14.82
N LEU A 451 15.85 -22.67 15.98
CA LEU A 451 16.48 -21.36 16.12
C LEU A 451 17.47 -21.35 17.29
N ASP A 452 18.70 -20.93 17.03
CA ASP A 452 19.66 -20.61 18.08
C ASP A 452 19.63 -19.10 18.40
N MET A 453 19.67 -18.76 19.69
CA MET A 453 19.71 -17.38 20.18
C MET A 453 21.00 -17.06 20.90
N PRO A 454 22.09 -16.68 20.21
CA PRO A 454 23.32 -16.28 20.85
C PRO A 454 23.10 -15.00 21.68
N ASN A 455 23.76 -14.98 22.86
CA ASN A 455 23.70 -13.83 23.78
C ASN A 455 24.74 -12.76 23.39
N GLU A 456 24.64 -12.29 22.17
CA GLU A 456 25.53 -11.28 21.59
C GLU A 456 24.69 -10.14 20.97
N PRO A 457 25.23 -8.92 20.89
CA PRO A 457 24.50 -7.78 20.30
C PRO A 457 24.33 -7.88 18.76
N SER A 458 25.11 -8.74 18.12
CA SER A 458 25.04 -8.99 16.67
C SER A 458 25.43 -10.42 16.34
N MET A 459 24.94 -10.94 15.21
CA MET A 459 25.28 -12.29 14.74
C MET A 459 26.76 -12.42 14.38
N ASP A 460 27.42 -13.44 14.93
CA ASP A 460 28.71 -13.88 14.46
C ASP A 460 28.54 -14.65 13.14
N PRO A 461 29.13 -14.18 12.02
CA PRO A 461 29.00 -14.85 10.74
C PRO A 461 29.63 -16.25 10.69
N THR A 462 30.32 -16.69 11.74
CA THR A 462 30.89 -18.03 11.83
C THR A 462 29.95 -19.06 12.48
N GLU A 463 28.85 -18.66 13.10
CA GLU A 463 27.88 -19.59 13.72
C GLU A 463 27.32 -20.62 12.71
N PRO A 464 26.90 -20.24 11.47
CA PRO A 464 26.45 -21.24 10.52
C PRO A 464 27.49 -22.30 10.14
N VAL A 465 28.80 -21.99 10.27
CA VAL A 465 29.89 -22.96 10.02
C VAL A 465 29.83 -24.11 11.01
N LYS A 466 29.51 -23.83 12.28
CA LYS A 466 29.35 -24.86 13.31
C LYS A 466 28.20 -25.81 12.96
N GLN A 467 27.11 -25.29 12.43
CA GLN A 467 25.98 -26.11 12.01
C GLN A 467 26.32 -26.99 10.80
N PHE A 468 27.04 -26.48 9.81
CA PHE A 468 27.53 -27.31 8.70
C PHE A 468 28.46 -28.44 9.20
N GLN A 469 29.28 -28.16 10.21
CA GLN A 469 30.12 -29.19 10.85
C GLN A 469 29.29 -30.24 11.60
N LEU A 470 28.20 -29.82 12.27
CA LEU A 470 27.26 -30.74 12.96
C LEU A 470 26.57 -31.63 11.92
N TRP A 471 26.01 -31.10 10.86
CA TRP A 471 25.40 -31.89 9.78
C TRP A 471 26.41 -32.90 9.19
N LYS A 472 27.63 -32.46 8.88
CA LYS A 472 28.68 -33.36 8.38
C LYS A 472 28.99 -34.46 9.36
N LYS A 473 29.03 -34.17 10.68
CA LYS A 473 29.27 -35.12 11.75
C LYS A 473 28.11 -36.11 11.92
N SER A 474 26.88 -35.68 11.64
CA SER A 474 25.68 -36.52 11.63
C SER A 474 25.53 -37.37 10.36
N GLY A 475 26.51 -37.38 9.47
CA GLY A 475 26.52 -38.24 8.28
C GLY A 475 26.03 -37.63 7.00
N PHE A 476 25.64 -36.33 6.99
CA PHE A 476 25.21 -35.67 5.78
C PHE A 476 26.40 -35.40 4.82
N ALA A 477 26.37 -36.00 3.63
CA ALA A 477 27.45 -35.92 2.63
C ALA A 477 27.42 -34.61 1.87
N ILE A 478 27.76 -33.49 2.53
CA ILE A 478 27.73 -32.13 1.93
C ILE A 478 28.86 -32.00 0.89
N LYS A 479 28.49 -31.79 -0.38
CA LYS A 479 29.40 -31.71 -1.51
C LYS A 479 29.92 -30.30 -1.76
N LYS A 480 29.01 -29.32 -1.78
CA LYS A 480 29.32 -27.91 -2.03
C LYS A 480 28.41 -27.03 -1.17
N VAL A 481 28.87 -25.82 -0.86
CA VAL A 481 28.08 -24.81 -0.16
C VAL A 481 28.11 -23.52 -0.97
N GLY A 482 26.95 -23.01 -1.32
CA GLY A 482 26.75 -21.73 -2.02
C GLY A 482 27.08 -20.54 -1.11
N HIS A 483 27.60 -19.46 -1.68
CA HIS A 483 28.04 -18.29 -0.94
C HIS A 483 27.84 -16.99 -1.73
N ASP A 484 27.27 -15.98 -1.08
CA ASP A 484 27.23 -14.61 -1.62
C ASP A 484 28.52 -13.84 -1.26
N ARG A 485 29.21 -13.30 -2.27
CA ARG A 485 30.48 -12.58 -2.08
C ARG A 485 30.39 -11.29 -1.28
N LYS A 486 29.20 -10.69 -1.18
CA LYS A 486 29.07 -9.30 -0.69
C LYS A 486 29.42 -9.06 0.77
N PHE A 487 29.24 -10.03 1.68
CA PHE A 487 29.27 -9.75 3.13
C PHE A 487 30.05 -10.74 4.00
N ALA A 488 30.77 -11.71 3.45
CA ALA A 488 31.08 -12.90 4.19
C ALA A 488 32.55 -13.33 4.21
N ARG A 489 33.52 -12.41 4.23
CA ARG A 489 34.94 -12.78 4.34
C ARG A 489 35.24 -13.68 5.56
N PRO A 490 34.74 -13.38 6.79
CA PRO A 490 34.94 -14.25 7.96
C PRO A 490 34.31 -15.63 7.81
N TYR A 491 33.05 -15.69 7.31
CA TYR A 491 32.35 -16.93 7.02
C TYR A 491 33.10 -17.78 6.00
N TYR A 492 33.47 -17.20 4.86
CA TYR A 492 34.23 -17.91 3.81
C TYR A 492 35.54 -18.49 4.32
N ALA A 493 36.30 -17.70 5.09
CA ALA A 493 37.57 -18.18 5.69
C ALA A 493 37.35 -19.33 6.68
N ALA A 494 36.29 -19.23 7.51
CA ALA A 494 35.93 -20.26 8.47
C ALA A 494 35.44 -21.55 7.78
N MET A 495 34.63 -21.45 6.72
CA MET A 495 34.19 -22.60 5.93
C MET A 495 35.35 -23.32 5.26
N LYS A 496 36.30 -22.58 4.68
CA LYS A 496 37.53 -23.17 4.10
C LYS A 496 38.38 -23.86 5.16
N LYS A 497 38.55 -23.25 6.34
CA LYS A 497 39.25 -23.85 7.47
C LYS A 497 38.57 -25.13 7.96
N ALA A 498 37.23 -25.21 7.83
CA ALA A 498 36.44 -26.39 8.18
C ALA A 498 36.40 -27.44 7.03
N HIS A 499 37.17 -27.24 5.96
CA HIS A 499 37.27 -28.12 4.78
C HIS A 499 35.94 -28.32 4.03
N PHE A 500 35.17 -27.25 3.86
CA PHE A 500 34.01 -27.23 2.94
C PHE A 500 34.40 -26.66 1.57
N THR A 501 33.84 -27.22 0.53
CA THR A 501 33.95 -26.69 -0.82
C THR A 501 32.93 -25.56 -0.99
N VAL A 502 33.39 -24.32 -0.93
CA VAL A 502 32.54 -23.14 -1.09
C VAL A 502 32.59 -22.65 -2.53
N VAL A 503 31.44 -22.43 -3.13
CA VAL A 503 31.29 -21.92 -4.50
C VAL A 503 30.56 -20.58 -4.49
N ASP A 504 31.03 -19.67 -5.33
CA ASP A 504 30.36 -18.38 -5.49
C ASP A 504 29.05 -18.55 -6.24
N GLN A 505 28.01 -17.95 -5.73
CA GLN A 505 26.69 -18.01 -6.31
C GLN A 505 26.30 -16.64 -6.90
N PRO A 506 26.15 -16.55 -8.25
CA PRO A 506 25.72 -15.31 -8.88
C PRO A 506 24.29 -14.94 -8.47
N GLN A 507 24.08 -13.67 -8.11
CA GLN A 507 22.75 -13.12 -7.78
C GLN A 507 21.90 -12.80 -9.03
N LEU A 508 21.99 -13.62 -10.08
CA LEU A 508 21.30 -13.40 -11.35
C LEU A 508 19.85 -13.89 -11.28
N SER A 509 18.92 -13.09 -11.81
CA SER A 509 17.48 -13.38 -11.80
C SER A 509 17.09 -14.70 -12.48
N ILE A 510 17.80 -15.10 -13.53
CA ILE A 510 17.55 -16.37 -14.25
C ILE A 510 17.79 -17.57 -13.32
N ALA A 511 18.94 -17.61 -12.66
CA ALA A 511 19.32 -18.71 -11.78
C ALA A 511 18.35 -18.85 -10.58
N LYS A 512 17.93 -17.72 -10.01
CA LYS A 512 16.94 -17.69 -8.91
C LYS A 512 15.55 -18.17 -9.34
N SER A 513 15.12 -17.77 -10.53
CA SER A 513 13.83 -18.13 -11.10
C SER A 513 13.66 -19.64 -11.27
N GLU A 514 14.71 -20.32 -11.76
CA GLU A 514 14.69 -21.75 -11.98
C GLU A 514 14.55 -22.55 -10.67
N GLY A 515 15.29 -22.15 -9.62
CA GLY A 515 15.19 -22.79 -8.29
C GLY A 515 13.83 -22.60 -7.65
N LEU A 516 13.25 -21.38 -7.72
CA LEU A 516 11.92 -21.10 -7.18
C LEU A 516 10.85 -21.96 -7.86
N ARG A 517 10.88 -22.06 -9.18
CA ARG A 517 9.92 -22.90 -9.93
C ARG A 517 10.08 -24.38 -9.62
N TYR A 518 11.30 -24.82 -9.39
CA TYR A 518 11.56 -26.21 -9.00
C TYR A 518 10.94 -26.55 -7.66
N ILE A 519 11.10 -25.69 -6.65
CA ILE A 519 10.50 -25.90 -5.32
C ILE A 519 8.97 -25.84 -5.41
N GLU A 520 8.42 -24.87 -6.13
CA GLU A 520 6.98 -24.75 -6.37
C GLU A 520 6.42 -26.02 -7.01
N HIS A 521 7.08 -26.51 -8.05
CA HIS A 521 6.69 -27.76 -8.68
C HIS A 521 6.68 -28.93 -7.68
N LYS A 522 7.77 -29.09 -6.91
CA LYS A 522 7.89 -30.16 -5.92
C LYS A 522 6.82 -30.06 -4.81
N ALA A 523 6.49 -28.87 -4.33
CA ALA A 523 5.41 -28.66 -3.38
C ALA A 523 4.05 -29.06 -3.97
N LYS A 524 3.71 -28.59 -5.18
CA LYS A 524 2.44 -28.89 -5.87
C LYS A 524 2.21 -30.37 -6.13
N ILE A 525 3.26 -31.13 -6.43
CA ILE A 525 3.13 -32.57 -6.68
C ILE A 525 3.24 -33.43 -5.42
N GLY A 526 3.43 -32.82 -4.24
CA GLY A 526 3.58 -33.52 -2.96
C GLY A 526 4.92 -34.22 -2.81
N CYS A 527 6.01 -33.67 -3.38
CA CYS A 527 7.37 -34.24 -3.35
C CYS A 527 8.39 -33.25 -2.73
N LEU A 528 7.96 -32.42 -1.80
CA LEU A 528 8.80 -31.53 -1.00
C LEU A 528 8.68 -31.89 0.47
N TYR A 529 9.82 -32.00 1.18
CA TYR A 529 9.91 -32.24 2.62
C TYR A 529 10.90 -31.27 3.24
N TYR A 530 10.46 -30.46 4.21
CA TYR A 530 11.30 -29.49 4.92
C TYR A 530 11.38 -29.74 6.43
N CYS A 531 11.18 -30.98 6.83
CA CYS A 531 11.31 -31.47 8.21
C CYS A 531 10.33 -30.80 9.20
N HIS A 532 9.15 -30.36 8.76
CA HIS A 532 8.14 -29.65 9.56
C HIS A 532 8.66 -28.36 10.21
N ALA A 533 9.62 -27.68 9.57
CA ALA A 533 10.27 -26.50 10.13
C ALA A 533 9.38 -25.25 10.01
N GLU A 534 8.74 -24.82 11.10
CA GLU A 534 7.90 -23.60 11.15
C GLU A 534 8.62 -22.33 10.67
N PRO A 535 9.92 -22.07 10.96
CA PRO A 535 10.62 -20.93 10.39
C PRO A 535 10.65 -20.92 8.87
N PHE A 536 10.68 -22.09 8.23
CA PHE A 536 10.62 -22.22 6.78
C PHE A 536 9.23 -21.83 6.26
N GLU A 537 8.15 -22.28 6.90
CA GLU A 537 6.77 -21.90 6.56
C GLU A 537 6.55 -20.38 6.67
N TYR A 538 7.05 -19.79 7.75
CA TYR A 538 7.04 -18.34 7.91
C TYR A 538 7.77 -17.62 6.76
N CYS A 539 8.91 -18.13 6.31
CA CYS A 539 9.63 -17.56 5.19
C CYS A 539 8.85 -17.69 3.88
N VAL A 540 8.23 -18.85 3.65
CA VAL A 540 7.38 -19.12 2.47
C VAL A 540 6.22 -18.12 2.38
N GLN A 541 5.56 -17.81 3.50
CA GLN A 541 4.48 -16.82 3.55
C GLN A 541 4.94 -15.39 3.23
N ASN A 542 6.21 -15.08 3.48
CA ASN A 542 6.76 -13.73 3.35
C ASN A 542 7.59 -13.51 2.06
N VAL A 543 7.64 -14.49 1.16
CA VAL A 543 8.30 -14.38 -0.13
C VAL A 543 7.31 -13.96 -1.22
N ARG A 544 7.69 -12.94 -1.99
CA ARG A 544 7.00 -12.45 -3.18
C ARG A 544 7.67 -12.94 -4.45
N GLY A 545 6.88 -13.38 -5.43
CA GLY A 545 7.34 -13.44 -6.80
C GLY A 545 7.03 -12.14 -7.55
N ILE A 546 8.04 -11.57 -8.19
CA ILE A 546 7.85 -10.49 -9.16
C ILE A 546 8.10 -11.09 -10.53
N GLU A 547 7.03 -11.26 -11.31
CA GLU A 547 7.17 -11.65 -12.70
C GLU A 547 7.82 -10.52 -13.50
N LYS A 548 8.90 -10.85 -14.20
CA LYS A 548 9.57 -9.98 -15.19
C LYS A 548 9.28 -10.46 -16.60
N ALA A 549 9.61 -9.63 -17.59
CA ALA A 549 9.54 -10.04 -18.99
C ALA A 549 10.27 -11.38 -19.21
N ASP A 550 9.82 -12.19 -20.17
CA ASP A 550 10.38 -13.50 -20.53
C ASP A 550 10.19 -14.60 -19.47
N ASP A 551 9.06 -14.62 -18.78
CA ASP A 551 8.73 -15.69 -17.81
C ASP A 551 9.73 -15.79 -16.63
N MET A 552 10.57 -14.80 -16.42
CA MET A 552 11.50 -14.75 -15.29
C MET A 552 10.81 -14.25 -14.03
N VAL A 553 11.07 -14.91 -12.92
CA VAL A 553 10.57 -14.52 -11.61
C VAL A 553 11.73 -14.07 -10.75
N MET A 554 11.58 -12.90 -10.14
CA MET A 554 12.42 -12.49 -9.02
C MET A 554 11.59 -12.54 -7.75
N TYR A 555 12.24 -12.87 -6.65
CA TYR A 555 11.61 -12.73 -5.35
C TYR A 555 11.98 -11.40 -4.69
N GLU A 556 11.04 -10.86 -3.92
CA GLU A 556 11.24 -9.70 -3.06
C GLU A 556 10.61 -9.99 -1.69
N LYS A 557 11.20 -9.44 -0.64
CA LYS A 557 10.64 -9.52 0.72
C LYS A 557 9.39 -8.68 0.83
N LEU A 558 8.35 -9.19 1.47
CA LEU A 558 7.10 -8.45 1.77
C LEU A 558 7.33 -7.25 2.70
N TYR A 559 8.33 -7.33 3.57
CA TYR A 559 8.84 -6.26 4.44
C TYR A 559 10.32 -6.52 4.70
N ARG A 560 11.02 -5.66 5.42
CA ARG A 560 12.37 -5.93 5.96
C ARG A 560 12.36 -7.10 6.97
N LYS A 561 11.63 -8.15 6.65
CA LYS A 561 11.44 -9.36 7.42
C LYS A 561 12.04 -10.53 6.66
N ILE A 562 13.03 -11.14 7.20
CA ILE A 562 13.63 -12.47 6.99
C ILE A 562 13.66 -13.02 5.54
N GLU A 563 14.84 -13.32 5.07
CA GLU A 563 15.11 -14.04 3.82
C GLU A 563 15.60 -15.47 4.08
N ILE A 564 15.01 -16.43 3.35
CA ILE A 564 15.73 -17.57 2.84
C ILE A 564 15.97 -17.29 1.35
N SER A 565 17.24 -17.20 0.94
CA SER A 565 17.58 -16.98 -0.46
C SER A 565 17.60 -18.29 -1.21
N PHE A 566 16.86 -18.40 -2.32
CA PHE A 566 16.80 -19.58 -3.16
C PHE A 566 17.71 -19.43 -4.38
N TYR A 567 18.53 -20.41 -4.69
CA TYR A 567 19.47 -20.39 -5.82
C TYR A 567 19.34 -21.62 -6.69
N SER A 568 19.37 -21.44 -8.02
CA SER A 568 19.37 -22.52 -9.01
C SER A 568 20.69 -22.59 -9.76
N GLY A 569 20.98 -23.77 -10.30
CA GLY A 569 22.22 -24.11 -10.98
C GLY A 569 23.08 -25.06 -10.15
N ASP A 570 22.77 -26.37 -10.19
CA ASP A 570 23.19 -27.41 -9.26
C ASP A 570 22.56 -27.25 -7.86
N ILE A 571 21.23 -27.16 -7.79
CA ILE A 571 20.37 -27.17 -6.58
C ILE A 571 21.02 -26.58 -5.33
N PHE A 572 21.15 -25.26 -5.25
CA PHE A 572 21.50 -24.55 -4.04
C PHE A 572 20.33 -23.68 -3.59
N LEU A 573 19.75 -24.02 -2.46
CA LEU A 573 18.68 -23.31 -1.76
C LEU A 573 19.25 -22.68 -0.50
N VAL A 574 19.28 -21.36 -0.41
CA VAL A 574 19.52 -20.62 0.84
C VAL A 574 18.77 -19.33 0.82
#